data_e23835d2314b41a8a79451bf52cd2c8a
#
_entry.id   e23835d2314b41a8a79451bf52cd2c8a
#
_cell.length_a   1.000
_cell.length_b   1.000
_cell.length_c   1.000
_cell.angle_alpha   90.00
_cell.angle_beta   90.00
_cell.angle_gamma   90.00
#
_symmetry.space_group_name_H-M   'P 1'
#
loop_
_entity.id
_entity.type
_entity.pdbx_description
1 polymer ?
#
loop_
_entity_poly.entity_id
_entity_poly.type
_entity_poly.pdbx_seq_one_letter_code
_entity_poly.pdbx_strand_id
1 'polypeptide(L)'
;MGPSMKTRILSLLGLVAFTFSPVHADDVERIQDIIYTKHDGVALTMDVFKPAKPNGGGVIKIISGGWKSNHNGISDGGWTKSGYTTFVVVHGSQPRFQVEEIVADLNRAVRFIRANAAKYGVDPMKLGVTGGSAGGHLSLMLATRGGDGNPKAADPVDRESSAVQAVACFYPPTDYLNWFEDGDNAVGIGKLAAYAGAFGPKSTTPEGREALGREVSPLYWVHKGQPPVYIVHGNADPQVSHTQSMRFIKRTGEVGAVCEVLIRDGAGHGGWQEMGEDNARMAEWFDLQLLGKQPAKPFTFGVSTLPSTPAKR
;
A
#
# COMPACT_ATOMS: atom_id res chain seq x y z
N MET A 1 -46.77 31.20 -69.91
CA MET A 1 -46.62 31.75 -68.57
C MET A 1 -46.97 30.69 -67.53
N GLY A 2 -45.96 29.99 -67.00
CA GLY A 2 -46.12 28.94 -66.01
C GLY A 2 -45.65 29.46 -64.64
N PRO A 3 -46.28 28.98 -63.49
CA PRO A 3 -45.96 29.48 -62.18
C PRO A 3 -44.70 28.88 -61.58
N SER A 4 -43.90 29.80 -60.99
CA SER A 4 -42.67 29.51 -60.24
C SER A 4 -42.95 28.74 -58.96
N MET A 5 -42.33 27.60 -58.80
CA MET A 5 -42.33 26.78 -57.58
C MET A 5 -41.23 27.25 -56.64
N LYS A 6 -41.59 27.91 -55.52
CA LYS A 6 -40.68 28.31 -54.48
C LYS A 6 -40.46 27.15 -53.51
N THR A 7 -39.26 26.55 -53.55
CA THR A 7 -38.81 25.52 -52.63
C THR A 7 -38.51 26.16 -51.25
N ARG A 8 -39.25 25.79 -50.21
CA ARG A 8 -38.95 26.17 -48.82
C ARG A 8 -38.04 25.09 -48.23
N ILE A 9 -36.80 25.48 -47.92
CA ILE A 9 -35.87 24.68 -47.14
C ILE A 9 -36.24 24.83 -45.66
N LEU A 10 -36.71 23.77 -45.07
CA LEU A 10 -36.96 23.69 -43.62
C LEU A 10 -35.65 23.22 -42.94
N SER A 11 -34.95 24.14 -42.28
CA SER A 11 -33.77 23.84 -41.48
C SER A 11 -34.25 23.23 -40.14
N LEU A 12 -34.03 21.94 -39.96
CA LEU A 12 -34.25 21.25 -38.67
C LEU A 12 -33.03 21.48 -37.80
N LEU A 13 -33.09 22.40 -36.83
CA LEU A 13 -32.10 22.50 -35.73
C LEU A 13 -32.39 21.39 -34.77
N GLY A 14 -31.55 20.30 -34.82
CA GLY A 14 -31.55 19.26 -33.80
C GLY A 14 -30.95 19.79 -32.51
N LEU A 15 -31.77 19.96 -31.47
CA LEU A 15 -31.33 20.26 -30.10
C LEU A 15 -30.77 19.00 -29.49
N VAL A 16 -29.41 18.89 -29.42
CA VAL A 16 -28.75 17.80 -28.67
C VAL A 16 -28.85 18.15 -27.18
N ALA A 17 -29.80 17.56 -26.50
CA ALA A 17 -29.92 17.63 -25.04
C ALA A 17 -28.82 16.76 -24.41
N PHE A 18 -27.78 17.39 -23.86
CA PHE A 18 -26.86 16.71 -22.96
C PHE A 18 -27.59 16.40 -21.65
N THR A 19 -27.98 15.14 -21.48
CA THR A 19 -28.48 14.67 -20.18
C THR A 19 -27.30 14.50 -19.25
N PHE A 20 -27.10 15.46 -18.36
CA PHE A 20 -26.24 15.25 -17.18
C PHE A 20 -26.96 14.27 -16.26
N SER A 21 -26.48 13.03 -16.18
CA SER A 21 -26.90 12.14 -15.10
C SER A 21 -26.44 12.73 -13.77
N PRO A 22 -27.32 12.81 -12.76
CA PRO A 22 -26.89 13.27 -11.44
C PRO A 22 -25.85 12.30 -10.89
N VAL A 23 -24.64 12.79 -10.59
CA VAL A 23 -23.64 12.04 -9.83
C VAL A 23 -24.23 11.83 -8.44
N HIS A 24 -24.46 10.57 -8.08
CA HIS A 24 -24.91 10.22 -6.73
C HIS A 24 -23.80 10.54 -5.73
N ALA A 25 -24.17 10.99 -4.53
CA ALA A 25 -23.23 11.45 -3.51
C ALA A 25 -22.23 10.38 -3.01
N ASP A 26 -22.42 9.12 -3.42
CA ASP A 26 -21.61 7.93 -3.08
C ASP A 26 -20.81 7.38 -4.26
N ASP A 27 -20.80 8.04 -5.43
CA ASP A 27 -20.09 7.54 -6.60
C ASP A 27 -18.57 7.69 -6.42
N VAL A 28 -17.88 6.56 -6.51
CA VAL A 28 -16.42 6.49 -6.53
C VAL A 28 -15.94 6.48 -7.97
N GLU A 29 -15.18 7.48 -8.37
CA GLU A 29 -14.50 7.51 -9.68
C GLU A 29 -13.31 6.57 -9.66
N ARG A 30 -13.25 5.59 -10.59
CA ARG A 30 -12.07 4.73 -10.79
C ARG A 30 -11.35 5.13 -12.07
N ILE A 31 -10.09 5.52 -11.94
CA ILE A 31 -9.18 5.81 -13.06
C ILE A 31 -8.21 4.62 -13.14
N GLN A 32 -8.28 3.87 -14.24
CA GLN A 32 -7.54 2.62 -14.41
C GLN A 32 -6.21 2.83 -15.13
N ASP A 33 -5.27 1.89 -14.91
CA ASP A 33 -4.05 1.70 -15.69
C ASP A 33 -3.15 2.94 -15.78
N ILE A 34 -3.07 3.71 -14.71
CA ILE A 34 -2.14 4.84 -14.62
C ILE A 34 -0.72 4.32 -14.56
N ILE A 35 0.07 4.56 -15.62
CA ILE A 35 1.47 4.15 -15.68
C ILE A 35 2.30 5.08 -14.79
N TYR A 36 2.97 4.53 -13.76
CA TYR A 36 3.86 5.30 -12.88
C TYR A 36 5.35 5.12 -13.21
N THR A 37 5.70 4.02 -13.88
CA THR A 37 7.06 3.79 -14.39
C THR A 37 7.08 2.84 -15.58
N LYS A 38 8.17 2.89 -16.37
CA LYS A 38 8.45 1.95 -17.45
C LYS A 38 9.93 1.61 -17.44
N HIS A 39 10.25 0.34 -17.31
CA HIS A 39 11.61 -0.18 -17.43
C HIS A 39 11.56 -1.69 -17.75
N ASP A 40 12.66 -2.26 -18.20
CA ASP A 40 12.81 -3.69 -18.51
C ASP A 40 11.71 -4.26 -19.40
N GLY A 41 11.19 -3.41 -20.34
CA GLY A 41 10.15 -3.79 -21.29
C GLY A 41 8.76 -3.99 -20.66
N VAL A 42 8.49 -3.42 -19.49
CA VAL A 42 7.16 -3.41 -18.86
C VAL A 42 6.74 -2.00 -18.48
N ALA A 43 5.42 -1.78 -18.42
CA ALA A 43 4.80 -0.65 -17.76
C ALA A 43 4.19 -1.12 -16.44
N LEU A 44 4.57 -0.51 -15.33
CA LEU A 44 3.97 -0.74 -14.04
C LEU A 44 2.88 0.30 -13.79
N THR A 45 1.73 -0.16 -13.29
CA THR A 45 0.51 0.65 -13.22
C THR A 45 -0.10 0.70 -11.83
N MET A 46 -0.99 1.65 -11.66
CA MET A 46 -1.88 1.75 -10.52
C MET A 46 -3.28 2.15 -10.96
N ASP A 47 -4.29 1.79 -10.17
CA ASP A 47 -5.61 2.35 -10.28
C ASP A 47 -5.84 3.39 -9.19
N VAL A 48 -6.57 4.45 -9.54
CA VAL A 48 -6.93 5.51 -8.59
C VAL A 48 -8.42 5.49 -8.35
N PHE A 49 -8.83 5.36 -7.09
CA PHE A 49 -10.21 5.48 -6.66
C PHE A 49 -10.40 6.81 -5.93
N LYS A 50 -11.21 7.70 -6.49
CA LYS A 50 -11.50 9.01 -5.93
C LYS A 50 -12.90 9.01 -5.32
N PRO A 51 -13.06 9.35 -4.04
CA PRO A 51 -14.37 9.53 -3.45
C PRO A 51 -15.01 10.81 -3.97
N ALA A 52 -16.35 10.87 -4.00
CA ALA A 52 -17.08 12.08 -4.38
C ALA A 52 -16.77 13.28 -3.47
N LYS A 53 -16.40 13.01 -2.20
CA LYS A 53 -16.01 14.02 -1.20
C LYS A 53 -14.63 13.69 -0.61
N PRO A 54 -13.53 14.07 -1.28
CA PRO A 54 -12.19 13.80 -0.79
C PRO A 54 -11.90 14.56 0.53
N ASN A 55 -11.23 13.90 1.47
CA ASN A 55 -10.77 14.51 2.71
C ASN A 55 -9.37 15.15 2.60
N GLY A 56 -8.76 15.09 1.42
CA GLY A 56 -7.40 15.55 1.15
C GLY A 56 -6.30 14.56 1.46
N GLY A 57 -6.59 13.42 2.08
CA GLY A 57 -5.63 12.35 2.32
C GLY A 57 -5.59 11.34 1.16
N GLY A 58 -4.40 10.77 0.93
CA GLY A 58 -4.18 9.67 -0.01
C GLY A 58 -3.76 8.40 0.72
N VAL A 59 -4.35 7.26 0.36
CA VAL A 59 -3.92 5.94 0.85
C VAL A 59 -3.36 5.12 -0.31
N ILE A 60 -2.11 4.72 -0.19
CA ILE A 60 -1.41 3.86 -1.15
C ILE A 60 -1.60 2.41 -0.70
N LYS A 61 -2.38 1.64 -1.44
CA LYS A 61 -2.63 0.23 -1.19
C LYS A 61 -1.75 -0.62 -2.08
N ILE A 62 -0.83 -1.38 -1.48
CA ILE A 62 0.09 -2.25 -2.22
C ILE A 62 -0.54 -3.63 -2.40
N ILE A 63 -0.82 -4.00 -3.66
CA ILE A 63 -1.27 -5.35 -4.01
C ILE A 63 -0.05 -6.26 -4.09
N SER A 64 0.13 -7.15 -3.12
CA SER A 64 1.26 -8.10 -3.11
C SER A 64 0.95 -9.33 -2.26
N GLY A 65 1.03 -10.50 -2.89
CA GLY A 65 1.02 -11.80 -2.21
C GLY A 65 2.28 -12.57 -2.56
N GLY A 66 3.17 -12.86 -1.59
CA GLY A 66 4.47 -13.49 -1.85
C GLY A 66 5.30 -12.75 -2.91
N TRP A 67 5.29 -11.43 -2.90
CA TRP A 67 5.94 -10.52 -3.88
C TRP A 67 5.50 -10.74 -5.34
N LYS A 68 4.27 -11.23 -5.52
CA LYS A 68 3.55 -11.21 -6.79
C LYS A 68 2.41 -10.22 -6.71
N SER A 69 2.23 -9.46 -7.78
CA SER A 69 1.19 -8.46 -7.92
C SER A 69 0.43 -8.67 -9.24
N ASN A 70 -0.83 -8.35 -9.27
CA ASN A 70 -1.65 -8.45 -10.48
C ASN A 70 -2.89 -7.54 -10.39
N HIS A 71 -3.61 -7.42 -11.50
CA HIS A 71 -4.80 -6.59 -11.60
C HIS A 71 -6.10 -7.31 -11.18
N ASN A 72 -6.03 -8.59 -10.76
CA ASN A 72 -7.21 -9.33 -10.36
C ASN A 72 -7.73 -8.85 -9.01
N GLY A 73 -9.02 -8.55 -8.93
CA GLY A 73 -9.66 -8.16 -7.69
C GLY A 73 -9.20 -6.80 -7.13
N ILE A 74 -8.72 -5.88 -8.00
CA ILE A 74 -8.42 -4.51 -7.60
C ILE A 74 -9.65 -3.85 -7.00
N SER A 75 -9.52 -3.39 -5.76
CA SER A 75 -10.53 -2.60 -5.05
C SER A 75 -9.86 -1.57 -4.15
N ASP A 76 -10.57 -0.50 -3.85
CA ASP A 76 -10.10 0.53 -2.92
C ASP A 76 -9.93 0.03 -1.48
N GLY A 77 -10.47 -1.15 -1.14
CA GLY A 77 -10.43 -1.68 0.23
C GLY A 77 -11.35 -0.96 1.21
N GLY A 78 -12.26 -0.12 0.70
CA GLY A 78 -13.19 0.67 1.51
C GLY A 78 -12.64 2.02 1.99
N TRP A 79 -11.43 2.41 1.62
CA TRP A 79 -10.81 3.66 2.04
C TRP A 79 -11.56 4.91 1.51
N THR A 80 -12.18 4.82 0.33
CA THR A 80 -12.99 5.90 -0.23
C THR A 80 -14.21 6.22 0.62
N LYS A 81 -14.76 5.26 1.38
CA LYS A 81 -15.85 5.50 2.35
C LYS A 81 -15.42 6.45 3.48
N SER A 82 -14.14 6.45 3.82
CA SER A 82 -13.54 7.38 4.79
C SER A 82 -13.05 8.68 4.15
N GLY A 83 -13.34 8.89 2.87
CA GLY A 83 -12.97 10.10 2.12
C GLY A 83 -11.55 10.11 1.56
N TYR A 84 -10.79 9.02 1.67
CA TYR A 84 -9.43 8.93 1.12
C TYR A 84 -9.45 8.65 -0.37
N THR A 85 -8.64 9.37 -1.15
CA THR A 85 -8.28 8.93 -2.49
C THR A 85 -7.34 7.72 -2.36
N THR A 86 -7.69 6.60 -2.98
CA THR A 86 -6.92 5.36 -2.86
C THR A 86 -6.15 5.07 -4.14
N PHE A 87 -4.84 4.90 -4.01
CA PHE A 87 -3.92 4.51 -5.09
C PHE A 87 -3.60 3.03 -4.93
N VAL A 88 -4.19 2.19 -5.77
CA VAL A 88 -3.99 0.73 -5.72
C VAL A 88 -2.85 0.36 -6.65
N VAL A 89 -1.68 0.12 -6.07
CA VAL A 89 -0.43 -0.04 -6.82
C VAL A 89 -0.17 -1.50 -7.14
N VAL A 90 0.07 -1.79 -8.43
CA VAL A 90 0.52 -3.08 -8.94
C VAL A 90 1.99 -2.95 -9.31
N HIS A 91 2.84 -3.70 -8.62
CA HIS A 91 4.30 -3.69 -8.81
C HIS A 91 4.79 -4.84 -9.69
N GLY A 92 6.05 -4.81 -10.10
CA GLY A 92 6.72 -5.92 -10.78
C GLY A 92 6.72 -7.19 -9.92
N SER A 93 6.47 -8.36 -10.52
CA SER A 93 6.28 -9.63 -9.80
C SER A 93 7.51 -10.53 -9.90
N GLN A 94 7.85 -11.19 -8.79
CA GLN A 94 8.85 -12.26 -8.80
C GLN A 94 8.41 -13.42 -9.74
N PRO A 95 9.33 -14.17 -10.36
CA PRO A 95 10.78 -14.10 -10.23
C PRO A 95 11.46 -13.05 -11.14
N ARG A 96 10.71 -12.37 -12.02
CA ARG A 96 11.27 -11.37 -12.94
C ARG A 96 11.82 -10.14 -12.21
N PHE A 97 11.12 -9.72 -11.15
CA PHE A 97 11.51 -8.61 -10.29
C PHE A 97 11.83 -9.14 -8.90
N GLN A 98 12.98 -8.72 -8.37
CA GLN A 98 13.40 -9.06 -7.01
C GLN A 98 12.89 -8.02 -6.01
N VAL A 99 12.92 -8.35 -4.73
CA VAL A 99 12.40 -7.47 -3.66
C VAL A 99 13.05 -6.09 -3.68
N GLU A 100 14.36 -6.01 -3.94
CA GLU A 100 15.10 -4.74 -4.02
C GLU A 100 14.55 -3.85 -5.15
N GLU A 101 14.30 -4.42 -6.33
CA GLU A 101 13.72 -3.74 -7.49
C GLU A 101 12.27 -3.32 -7.22
N ILE A 102 11.48 -4.21 -6.61
CA ILE A 102 10.09 -3.91 -6.22
C ILE A 102 10.05 -2.72 -5.25
N VAL A 103 10.95 -2.66 -4.28
CA VAL A 103 11.05 -1.53 -3.35
C VAL A 103 11.42 -0.23 -4.07
N ALA A 104 12.34 -0.29 -5.05
CA ALA A 104 12.69 0.87 -5.88
C ALA A 104 11.49 1.37 -6.70
N ASP A 105 10.74 0.46 -7.32
CA ASP A 105 9.53 0.76 -8.08
C ASP A 105 8.43 1.39 -7.21
N LEU A 106 8.25 0.88 -5.99
CA LEU A 106 7.27 1.44 -5.05
C LEU A 106 7.68 2.83 -4.56
N ASN A 107 8.97 3.09 -4.33
CA ASN A 107 9.46 4.44 -4.07
C ASN A 107 9.14 5.37 -5.26
N ARG A 108 9.33 4.90 -6.50
CA ARG A 108 8.93 5.64 -7.70
C ARG A 108 7.42 5.88 -7.75
N ALA A 109 6.59 4.89 -7.37
CA ALA A 109 5.14 5.04 -7.32
C ALA A 109 4.73 6.16 -6.33
N VAL A 110 5.33 6.20 -5.13
CA VAL A 110 5.07 7.28 -4.15
C VAL A 110 5.46 8.65 -4.71
N ARG A 111 6.63 8.77 -5.36
CA ARG A 111 7.07 10.01 -6.03
C ARG A 111 6.09 10.46 -7.11
N PHE A 112 5.63 9.51 -7.94
CA PHE A 112 4.64 9.78 -8.98
C PHE A 112 3.32 10.29 -8.39
N ILE A 113 2.83 9.65 -7.34
CA ILE A 113 1.61 10.06 -6.63
C ILE A 113 1.79 11.47 -6.08
N ARG A 114 2.91 11.77 -5.43
CA ARG A 114 3.22 13.09 -4.87
C ARG A 114 3.27 14.16 -5.94
N ALA A 115 3.98 13.94 -7.04
CA ALA A 115 4.06 14.86 -8.16
C ALA A 115 2.70 15.18 -8.79
N ASN A 116 1.74 14.25 -8.69
CA ASN A 116 0.40 14.35 -9.28
C ASN A 116 -0.71 14.52 -8.23
N ALA A 117 -0.40 14.74 -6.97
CA ALA A 117 -1.35 14.73 -5.85
C ALA A 117 -2.53 15.68 -6.07
N ALA A 118 -2.26 16.90 -6.53
CA ALA A 118 -3.30 17.90 -6.82
C ALA A 118 -4.34 17.43 -7.85
N LYS A 119 -3.90 16.69 -8.88
CA LYS A 119 -4.79 16.10 -9.90
C LYS A 119 -5.83 15.15 -9.28
N TYR A 120 -5.47 14.49 -8.19
CA TYR A 120 -6.30 13.51 -7.52
C TYR A 120 -7.01 14.05 -6.27
N GLY A 121 -6.90 15.36 -6.00
CA GLY A 121 -7.51 16.00 -4.83
C GLY A 121 -6.84 15.62 -3.51
N VAL A 122 -5.52 15.33 -3.54
CA VAL A 122 -4.72 14.90 -2.40
C VAL A 122 -3.68 15.96 -2.05
N ASP A 123 -3.51 16.19 -0.75
CA ASP A 123 -2.37 16.93 -0.21
C ASP A 123 -1.12 16.04 -0.28
N PRO A 124 -0.04 16.46 -0.99
CA PRO A 124 1.17 15.65 -1.12
C PRO A 124 1.85 15.33 0.21
N MET A 125 1.52 16.04 1.29
CA MET A 125 2.00 15.80 2.65
C MET A 125 1.07 14.92 3.50
N LYS A 126 0.04 14.30 2.89
CA LYS A 126 -0.94 13.44 3.58
C LYS A 126 -1.08 12.09 2.88
N LEU A 127 0.04 11.38 2.74
CA LEU A 127 0.10 10.06 2.11
C LEU A 127 0.32 8.98 3.17
N GLY A 128 -0.64 8.06 3.28
CA GLY A 128 -0.52 6.83 4.05
C GLY A 128 -0.25 5.64 3.14
N VAL A 129 0.33 4.56 3.68
CA VAL A 129 0.52 3.31 2.94
C VAL A 129 -0.01 2.11 3.71
N THR A 130 -0.57 1.14 2.98
CA THR A 130 -1.17 -0.07 3.55
C THR A 130 -0.92 -1.29 2.67
N GLY A 131 -0.94 -2.46 3.28
CA GLY A 131 -0.84 -3.75 2.62
C GLY A 131 -0.87 -4.90 3.64
N GLY A 132 -0.98 -6.13 3.15
CA GLY A 132 -0.93 -7.33 3.99
C GLY A 132 0.19 -8.26 3.54
N SER A 133 0.77 -9.05 4.45
CA SER A 133 1.83 -10.02 4.14
C SER A 133 3.01 -9.37 3.40
N ALA A 134 3.36 -9.84 2.20
CA ALA A 134 4.37 -9.19 1.37
C ALA A 134 4.04 -7.71 1.09
N GLY A 135 2.76 -7.33 0.94
CA GLY A 135 2.35 -5.93 0.83
C GLY A 135 2.59 -5.13 2.13
N GLY A 136 2.41 -5.76 3.28
CA GLY A 136 2.74 -5.19 4.59
C GLY A 136 4.25 -4.97 4.75
N HIS A 137 5.06 -5.97 4.36
CA HIS A 137 6.52 -5.84 4.28
C HIS A 137 6.93 -4.64 3.42
N LEU A 138 6.40 -4.56 2.19
CA LEU A 138 6.70 -3.46 1.27
C LEU A 138 6.24 -2.10 1.80
N SER A 139 5.13 -2.06 2.56
CA SER A 139 4.68 -0.84 3.25
C SER A 139 5.69 -0.40 4.32
N LEU A 140 6.25 -1.34 5.09
CA LEU A 140 7.29 -1.06 6.07
C LEU A 140 8.62 -0.66 5.42
N MET A 141 8.96 -1.24 4.25
CA MET A 141 10.14 -0.79 3.49
C MET A 141 9.99 0.67 3.03
N LEU A 142 8.79 1.09 2.59
CA LEU A 142 8.52 2.50 2.28
C LEU A 142 8.61 3.39 3.54
N ALA A 143 8.18 2.90 4.71
CA ALA A 143 8.31 3.63 5.97
C ALA A 143 9.76 3.87 6.36
N THR A 144 10.60 2.84 6.23
CA THR A 144 11.97 2.85 6.77
C THR A 144 13.02 3.27 5.75
N ARG A 145 12.72 3.23 4.45
CA ARG A 145 13.63 3.57 3.34
C ARG A 145 13.06 4.60 2.37
N GLY A 146 11.89 5.17 2.65
CA GLY A 146 11.39 6.35 1.95
C GLY A 146 12.25 7.58 2.28
N GLY A 147 12.40 8.48 1.34
CA GLY A 147 13.23 9.67 1.57
C GLY A 147 13.23 10.63 0.39
N ASP A 148 14.12 11.60 0.46
CA ASP A 148 14.22 12.67 -0.52
C ASP A 148 14.48 12.15 -1.94
N GLY A 149 13.99 12.89 -2.92
CA GLY A 149 14.29 12.67 -4.33
C GLY A 149 15.66 13.21 -4.69
N ASN A 150 16.10 12.88 -5.90
CA ASN A 150 17.32 13.45 -6.45
C ASN A 150 16.97 14.79 -7.15
N PRO A 151 17.35 15.96 -6.59
CA PRO A 151 16.99 17.27 -7.17
C PRO A 151 17.60 17.50 -8.56
N LYS A 152 18.61 16.69 -8.95
CA LYS A 152 19.27 16.75 -10.25
C LYS A 152 18.74 15.70 -11.24
N ALA A 153 17.72 14.90 -10.86
CA ALA A 153 17.17 13.90 -11.77
C ALA A 153 16.60 14.56 -13.02
N ALA A 154 16.76 13.90 -14.18
CA ALA A 154 16.20 14.37 -15.45
C ALA A 154 14.66 14.33 -15.41
N ASP A 155 14.09 13.24 -14.90
CA ASP A 155 12.66 13.12 -14.68
C ASP A 155 12.22 13.92 -13.45
N PRO A 156 11.29 14.89 -13.58
CA PRO A 156 10.80 15.68 -12.46
C PRO A 156 10.20 14.83 -11.33
N VAL A 157 9.59 13.68 -11.64
CA VAL A 157 9.04 12.78 -10.64
C VAL A 157 10.11 12.23 -9.69
N ASP A 158 11.32 11.99 -10.17
CA ASP A 158 12.42 11.49 -9.34
C ASP A 158 13.04 12.56 -8.43
N ARG A 159 12.61 13.82 -8.58
CA ARG A 159 12.97 14.92 -7.67
C ARG A 159 12.09 14.96 -6.43
N GLU A 160 10.88 14.34 -6.51
CA GLU A 160 9.96 14.28 -5.40
C GLU A 160 10.44 13.33 -4.29
N SER A 161 10.02 13.59 -3.06
CA SER A 161 10.25 12.67 -1.94
C SER A 161 9.35 11.43 -2.04
N SER A 162 9.88 10.25 -1.69
CA SER A 162 9.11 9.02 -1.51
C SER A 162 8.70 8.78 -0.05
N ALA A 163 9.00 9.69 0.88
CA ALA A 163 8.59 9.57 2.27
C ALA A 163 7.07 9.59 2.41
N VAL A 164 6.51 8.63 3.13
CA VAL A 164 5.09 8.60 3.49
C VAL A 164 4.89 9.11 4.92
N GLN A 165 3.68 9.52 5.28
CA GLN A 165 3.41 10.17 6.57
C GLN A 165 2.81 9.22 7.61
N ALA A 166 2.28 8.07 7.19
CA ALA A 166 1.78 7.03 8.08
C ALA A 166 1.77 5.65 7.40
N VAL A 167 1.90 4.61 8.20
CA VAL A 167 1.74 3.21 7.75
C VAL A 167 0.72 2.50 8.61
N ALA A 168 -0.16 1.71 7.99
CA ALA A 168 -1.01 0.75 8.69
C ALA A 168 -1.03 -0.55 7.87
N CYS A 169 -0.61 -1.69 8.45
CA CYS A 169 -0.47 -2.91 7.68
C CYS A 169 -0.82 -4.18 8.48
N PHE A 170 -1.05 -5.26 7.75
CA PHE A 170 -1.37 -6.57 8.31
C PHE A 170 -0.19 -7.52 8.20
N TYR A 171 0.09 -8.24 9.28
CA TYR A 171 1.01 -9.40 9.40
C TYR A 171 2.25 -9.31 8.50
N PRO A 172 3.06 -8.23 8.62
CA PRO A 172 4.21 -8.01 7.74
C PRO A 172 5.41 -8.88 8.14
N PRO A 173 6.15 -9.47 7.20
CA PRO A 173 7.54 -9.82 7.43
C PRO A 173 8.39 -8.59 7.78
N THR A 174 9.27 -8.70 8.76
CA THR A 174 10.13 -7.59 9.19
C THR A 174 11.61 -7.97 9.30
N ASP A 175 11.91 -9.27 9.48
CA ASP A 175 13.26 -9.79 9.70
C ASP A 175 13.41 -11.17 9.03
N TYR A 176 14.07 -11.22 7.90
CA TYR A 176 14.27 -12.45 7.12
C TYR A 176 15.40 -13.33 7.64
N LEU A 177 16.25 -12.79 8.54
CA LEU A 177 17.34 -13.54 9.14
C LEU A 177 16.91 -14.27 10.42
N ASN A 178 15.73 -13.93 10.97
CA ASN A 178 15.15 -14.53 12.17
C ASN A 178 13.64 -14.73 11.94
N TRP A 179 13.27 -15.67 11.09
CA TRP A 179 11.88 -15.79 10.60
C TRP A 179 10.90 -16.23 11.70
N PHE A 180 11.10 -17.40 12.30
CA PHE A 180 10.36 -17.83 13.49
C PHE A 180 11.21 -17.66 14.75
N GLU A 181 12.47 -18.11 14.69
CA GLU A 181 13.42 -18.11 15.79
C GLU A 181 14.67 -17.32 15.40
N ASP A 182 15.51 -17.01 16.39
CA ASP A 182 16.79 -16.34 16.15
C ASP A 182 17.72 -17.25 15.31
N GLY A 183 18.23 -16.70 14.22
CA GLY A 183 19.06 -17.43 13.26
C GLY A 183 18.29 -18.24 12.20
N ASP A 184 16.96 -18.28 12.24
CA ASP A 184 16.12 -18.94 11.22
C ASP A 184 16.07 -18.09 9.94
N ASN A 185 17.11 -18.23 9.11
CA ASN A 185 17.25 -17.49 7.86
C ASN A 185 16.26 -18.01 6.81
N ALA A 186 15.36 -17.14 6.33
CA ALA A 186 14.34 -17.47 5.34
C ALA A 186 14.58 -16.83 3.96
N VAL A 187 15.76 -16.26 3.68
CA VAL A 187 16.07 -15.59 2.41
C VAL A 187 16.16 -16.61 1.27
N GLY A 188 15.03 -16.87 0.62
CA GLY A 188 14.91 -17.84 -0.48
C GLY A 188 15.11 -19.30 -0.10
N ILE A 189 15.14 -19.61 1.19
CA ILE A 189 15.28 -20.99 1.74
C ILE A 189 14.24 -21.21 2.84
N GLY A 190 14.24 -22.44 3.41
CA GLY A 190 13.37 -22.77 4.54
C GLY A 190 11.90 -22.47 4.23
N LYS A 191 11.26 -21.68 5.08
CA LYS A 191 9.84 -21.30 4.95
C LYS A 191 9.55 -20.53 3.66
N LEU A 192 10.51 -19.77 3.14
CA LEU A 192 10.37 -19.00 1.92
C LEU A 192 11.02 -19.60 0.68
N ALA A 193 11.39 -20.90 0.70
CA ALA A 193 11.98 -21.60 -0.46
C ALA A 193 11.09 -21.49 -1.73
N ALA A 194 9.77 -21.55 -1.58
CA ALA A 194 8.83 -21.39 -2.70
C ALA A 194 8.84 -19.97 -3.31
N TYR A 195 9.43 -19.00 -2.62
CA TYR A 195 9.55 -17.61 -3.04
C TYR A 195 11.00 -17.22 -3.37
N ALA A 196 11.89 -18.17 -3.58
CA ALA A 196 13.32 -17.93 -3.87
C ALA A 196 13.54 -16.93 -5.03
N GLY A 197 12.63 -16.91 -6.02
CA GLY A 197 12.67 -15.95 -7.12
C GLY A 197 12.58 -14.50 -6.69
N ALA A 198 11.95 -14.21 -5.55
CA ALA A 198 11.87 -12.83 -5.01
C ALA A 198 13.22 -12.34 -4.46
N PHE A 199 14.12 -13.25 -4.11
CA PHE A 199 15.44 -12.95 -3.54
C PHE A 199 16.57 -13.05 -4.58
N GLY A 200 16.31 -13.72 -5.71
CA GLY A 200 17.23 -13.79 -6.83
C GLY A 200 18.56 -14.50 -6.54
N PRO A 201 19.57 -14.37 -7.44
CA PRO A 201 20.83 -15.12 -7.37
C PRO A 201 21.66 -14.85 -6.12
N LYS A 202 21.54 -13.66 -5.50
CA LYS A 202 22.25 -13.33 -4.26
C LYS A 202 21.89 -14.27 -3.10
N SER A 203 20.69 -14.87 -3.12
CA SER A 203 20.23 -15.79 -2.08
C SER A 203 20.83 -17.20 -2.16
N THR A 204 21.66 -17.51 -3.16
CA THR A 204 22.22 -18.84 -3.36
C THR A 204 23.38 -19.18 -2.42
N THR A 205 24.05 -18.18 -1.84
CA THR A 205 25.15 -18.37 -0.88
C THR A 205 24.76 -17.90 0.53
N PRO A 206 25.36 -18.45 1.59
CA PRO A 206 25.11 -18.00 2.96
C PRO A 206 25.38 -16.50 3.16
N GLU A 207 26.52 -16.01 2.65
CA GLU A 207 26.94 -14.60 2.74
C GLU A 207 25.98 -13.68 1.98
N GLY A 208 25.54 -14.11 0.79
CA GLY A 208 24.57 -13.39 0.00
C GLY A 208 23.19 -13.33 0.69
N ARG A 209 22.76 -14.41 1.35
CA ARG A 209 21.52 -14.41 2.16
C ARG A 209 21.62 -13.46 3.35
N GLU A 210 22.75 -13.45 4.04
CA GLU A 210 22.96 -12.54 5.18
C GLU A 210 22.88 -11.07 4.72
N ALA A 211 23.63 -10.72 3.66
CA ALA A 211 23.64 -9.35 3.12
C ALA A 211 22.26 -8.93 2.61
N LEU A 212 21.62 -9.78 1.80
CA LEU A 212 20.29 -9.52 1.25
C LEU A 212 19.21 -9.47 2.33
N GLY A 213 19.27 -10.39 3.31
CA GLY A 213 18.34 -10.41 4.43
C GLY A 213 18.37 -9.10 5.22
N ARG A 214 19.54 -8.51 5.45
CA ARG A 214 19.65 -7.17 6.06
C ARG A 214 19.08 -6.08 5.15
N GLU A 215 19.36 -6.15 3.85
CA GLU A 215 18.93 -5.17 2.86
C GLU A 215 17.41 -5.11 2.73
N VAL A 216 16.73 -6.25 2.72
CA VAL A 216 15.28 -6.33 2.48
C VAL A 216 14.45 -6.46 3.77
N SER A 217 15.05 -6.49 4.95
CA SER A 217 14.32 -6.52 6.23
C SER A 217 14.11 -5.12 6.77
N PRO A 218 12.88 -4.60 6.85
CA PRO A 218 12.64 -3.25 7.37
C PRO A 218 13.13 -3.05 8.80
N LEU A 219 13.27 -4.11 9.59
CA LEU A 219 13.80 -4.07 10.96
C LEU A 219 15.17 -3.40 11.06
N TYR A 220 16.06 -3.64 10.09
CA TYR A 220 17.43 -3.09 10.10
C TYR A 220 17.51 -1.62 9.65
N TRP A 221 16.42 -1.10 9.09
CA TRP A 221 16.31 0.27 8.61
C TRP A 221 15.50 1.19 9.53
N VAL A 222 15.01 0.65 10.65
CA VAL A 222 14.26 1.42 11.65
C VAL A 222 15.06 2.59 12.17
N HIS A 223 14.50 3.80 12.10
CA HIS A 223 15.12 5.03 12.57
C HIS A 223 14.09 5.99 13.19
N LYS A 224 14.55 6.92 14.03
CA LYS A 224 13.69 7.85 14.78
C LYS A 224 12.80 8.72 13.90
N GLY A 225 13.26 9.08 12.69
CA GLY A 225 12.54 9.96 11.76
C GLY A 225 11.54 9.26 10.84
N GLN A 226 11.35 7.94 10.98
CA GLN A 226 10.37 7.21 10.17
C GLN A 226 8.94 7.63 10.52
N PRO A 227 7.97 7.45 9.61
CA PRO A 227 6.55 7.70 9.89
C PRO A 227 6.02 6.76 10.98
N PRO A 228 4.97 7.17 11.71
CA PRO A 228 4.29 6.31 12.66
C PRO A 228 3.67 5.09 11.96
N VAL A 229 3.76 3.92 12.64
CA VAL A 229 3.36 2.62 12.11
C VAL A 229 2.29 1.99 13.00
N TYR A 230 1.24 1.41 12.39
CA TYR A 230 0.26 0.55 13.04
C TYR A 230 0.24 -0.83 12.39
N ILE A 231 0.36 -1.89 13.19
CA ILE A 231 0.38 -3.27 12.70
C ILE A 231 -0.74 -4.06 13.37
N VAL A 232 -1.45 -4.88 12.58
CA VAL A 232 -2.35 -5.91 13.12
C VAL A 232 -1.84 -7.29 12.71
N HIS A 233 -1.70 -8.21 13.68
CA HIS A 233 -1.11 -9.52 13.44
C HIS A 233 -1.79 -10.60 14.27
N GLY A 234 -2.08 -11.75 13.67
CA GLY A 234 -2.61 -12.93 14.38
C GLY A 234 -1.49 -13.72 15.06
N ASN A 235 -1.69 -14.13 16.34
CA ASN A 235 -0.64 -14.87 17.05
C ASN A 235 -0.59 -16.38 16.72
N ALA A 236 -1.57 -16.90 15.97
CA ALA A 236 -1.56 -18.25 15.42
C ALA A 236 -1.21 -18.28 13.92
N ASP A 237 -0.53 -17.23 13.42
CA ASP A 237 -0.11 -17.14 12.02
C ASP A 237 0.97 -18.19 11.70
N PRO A 238 0.69 -19.19 10.81
CA PRO A 238 1.62 -20.25 10.47
C PRO A 238 2.59 -19.88 9.35
N GLN A 239 2.41 -18.71 8.70
CA GLN A 239 3.23 -18.27 7.57
C GLN A 239 4.27 -17.22 8.00
N VAL A 240 3.80 -16.19 8.70
CA VAL A 240 4.63 -15.10 9.23
C VAL A 240 4.41 -15.04 10.73
N SER A 241 5.39 -15.43 11.53
CA SER A 241 5.26 -15.37 12.98
C SER A 241 4.93 -13.96 13.47
N HIS A 242 4.00 -13.82 14.41
CA HIS A 242 3.70 -12.54 15.03
C HIS A 242 4.92 -11.94 15.76
N THR A 243 5.95 -12.77 16.07
CA THR A 243 7.24 -12.30 16.61
C THR A 243 7.92 -11.31 15.67
N GLN A 244 7.64 -11.34 14.36
CA GLN A 244 8.09 -10.34 13.39
C GLN A 244 7.61 -8.94 13.79
N SER A 245 6.31 -8.77 14.07
CA SER A 245 5.76 -7.51 14.55
C SER A 245 6.28 -7.13 15.95
N MET A 246 6.50 -8.11 16.82
CA MET A 246 7.04 -7.87 18.16
C MET A 246 8.49 -7.39 18.13
N ARG A 247 9.33 -7.93 17.24
CA ARG A 247 10.69 -7.43 17.02
C ARG A 247 10.68 -6.01 16.46
N PHE A 248 9.75 -5.72 15.54
CA PHE A 248 9.66 -4.40 14.93
C PHE A 248 9.25 -3.31 15.94
N ILE A 249 8.19 -3.54 16.76
CA ILE A 249 7.79 -2.57 17.81
C ILE A 249 8.88 -2.39 18.88
N LYS A 250 9.58 -3.46 19.25
CA LYS A 250 10.72 -3.35 20.16
C LYS A 250 11.79 -2.43 19.58
N ARG A 251 12.17 -2.67 18.32
CA ARG A 251 13.21 -1.89 17.64
C ARG A 251 12.81 -0.43 17.45
N THR A 252 11.56 -0.15 17.12
CA THR A 252 11.06 1.24 17.03
C THR A 252 11.11 1.94 18.38
N GLY A 253 10.75 1.26 19.48
CA GLY A 253 10.86 1.80 20.83
C GLY A 253 12.30 2.15 21.21
N GLU A 254 13.28 1.32 20.84
CA GLU A 254 14.71 1.55 21.11
C GLU A 254 15.24 2.84 20.47
N VAL A 255 14.72 3.22 19.29
CA VAL A 255 15.14 4.43 18.59
C VAL A 255 14.22 5.64 18.84
N GLY A 256 13.13 5.45 19.59
CA GLY A 256 12.15 6.50 19.87
C GLY A 256 11.25 6.82 18.67
N ALA A 257 11.00 5.86 17.79
CA ALA A 257 9.99 5.93 16.72
C ALA A 257 8.64 5.41 17.21
N VAL A 258 7.55 5.84 16.59
CA VAL A 258 6.18 5.45 16.96
C VAL A 258 5.78 4.19 16.20
N CYS A 259 5.44 3.13 16.94
CA CYS A 259 4.82 1.93 16.40
C CYS A 259 3.82 1.36 17.41
N GLU A 260 2.61 1.04 16.93
CA GLU A 260 1.58 0.38 17.70
C GLU A 260 1.27 -0.97 17.05
N VAL A 261 1.05 -2.00 17.86
CA VAL A 261 0.76 -3.35 17.39
C VAL A 261 -0.48 -3.89 18.09
N LEU A 262 -1.45 -4.35 17.32
CA LEU A 262 -2.60 -5.12 17.80
C LEU A 262 -2.38 -6.60 17.47
N ILE A 263 -2.31 -7.44 18.50
CA ILE A 263 -2.26 -8.89 18.32
C ILE A 263 -3.69 -9.45 18.42
N ARG A 264 -4.10 -10.18 17.37
CA ARG A 264 -5.35 -10.92 17.32
C ARG A 264 -5.13 -12.35 17.84
N ASP A 265 -5.71 -12.66 18.98
CA ASP A 265 -5.55 -13.97 19.62
C ASP A 265 -6.21 -15.08 18.79
N GLY A 266 -5.48 -16.18 18.57
CA GLY A 266 -5.92 -17.30 17.74
C GLY A 266 -6.06 -17.04 16.24
N ALA A 267 -5.82 -15.82 15.76
CA ALA A 267 -5.91 -15.49 14.35
C ALA A 267 -4.70 -15.99 13.55
N GLY A 268 -4.97 -16.47 12.31
CA GLY A 268 -3.95 -16.96 11.38
C GLY A 268 -3.39 -15.85 10.48
N HIS A 269 -2.96 -16.25 9.25
CA HIS A 269 -2.42 -15.33 8.23
C HIS A 269 -3.55 -14.64 7.45
N GLY A 270 -4.29 -13.74 8.10
CA GLY A 270 -5.47 -13.11 7.53
C GLY A 270 -6.74 -13.95 7.61
N GLY A 271 -7.86 -13.41 7.11
CA GLY A 271 -9.13 -14.11 7.01
C GLY A 271 -9.89 -14.30 8.33
N TRP A 272 -9.50 -13.62 9.41
CA TRP A 272 -10.27 -13.65 10.66
C TRP A 272 -11.51 -12.74 10.57
N GLN A 273 -12.48 -13.00 11.43
CA GLN A 273 -13.80 -12.36 11.39
C GLN A 273 -13.73 -10.84 11.56
N GLU A 274 -12.86 -10.35 12.44
CA GLU A 274 -12.75 -8.94 12.82
C GLU A 274 -11.90 -8.09 11.85
N MET A 275 -11.42 -8.63 10.72
CA MET A 275 -10.62 -7.88 9.75
C MET A 275 -11.31 -6.60 9.25
N GLY A 276 -12.66 -6.60 9.19
CA GLY A 276 -13.42 -5.40 8.85
C GLY A 276 -13.28 -4.29 9.88
N GLU A 277 -13.31 -4.65 11.17
CA GLU A 277 -13.08 -3.72 12.29
C GLU A 277 -11.63 -3.23 12.30
N ASP A 278 -10.68 -4.12 12.01
CA ASP A 278 -9.26 -3.77 11.93
C ASP A 278 -8.98 -2.78 10.80
N ASN A 279 -9.62 -2.96 9.63
CA ASN A 279 -9.55 -1.98 8.55
C ASN A 279 -10.14 -0.62 8.98
N ALA A 280 -11.27 -0.61 9.69
CA ALA A 280 -11.84 0.63 10.23
C ALA A 280 -10.87 1.29 11.23
N ARG A 281 -10.21 0.50 12.07
CA ARG A 281 -9.20 0.99 13.01
C ARG A 281 -7.96 1.55 12.32
N MET A 282 -7.53 0.93 11.21
CA MET A 282 -6.46 1.49 10.36
C MET A 282 -6.89 2.82 9.71
N ALA A 283 -8.17 2.99 9.36
CA ALA A 283 -8.68 4.27 8.87
C ALA A 283 -8.62 5.35 9.96
N GLU A 284 -8.97 5.03 11.22
CA GLU A 284 -8.78 5.94 12.35
C GLU A 284 -7.30 6.30 12.59
N TRP A 285 -6.37 5.35 12.35
CA TRP A 285 -4.94 5.62 12.39
C TRP A 285 -4.53 6.67 11.35
N PHE A 286 -4.97 6.50 10.11
CA PHE A 286 -4.71 7.51 9.08
C PHE A 286 -5.42 8.84 9.37
N ASP A 287 -6.64 8.82 9.90
CA ASP A 287 -7.34 10.02 10.35
C ASP A 287 -6.53 10.78 11.41
N LEU A 288 -5.97 10.09 12.39
CA LEU A 288 -5.11 10.68 13.41
C LEU A 288 -3.82 11.25 12.80
N GLN A 289 -3.11 10.45 12.02
CA GLN A 289 -1.75 10.79 11.57
C GLN A 289 -1.73 11.78 10.39
N LEU A 290 -2.71 11.70 9.50
CA LEU A 290 -2.74 12.50 8.27
C LEU A 290 -3.66 13.73 8.41
N LEU A 291 -4.73 13.63 9.20
CA LEU A 291 -5.76 14.65 9.28
C LEU A 291 -5.87 15.31 10.66
N GLY A 292 -5.12 14.81 11.67
CA GLY A 292 -5.15 15.33 13.04
C GLY A 292 -6.45 15.04 13.80
N LYS A 293 -7.29 14.12 13.32
CA LYS A 293 -8.54 13.74 13.98
C LYS A 293 -8.24 12.80 15.16
N GLN A 294 -8.89 13.05 16.28
CA GLN A 294 -8.74 12.17 17.44
C GLN A 294 -9.52 10.87 17.27
N PRO A 295 -8.91 9.70 17.54
CA PRO A 295 -9.59 8.41 17.46
C PRO A 295 -10.57 8.25 18.62
N ALA A 296 -11.62 7.44 18.42
CA ALA A 296 -12.60 7.13 19.47
C ALA A 296 -11.96 6.43 20.68
N LYS A 297 -10.92 5.61 20.44
CA LYS A 297 -10.11 4.96 21.48
C LYS A 297 -8.63 5.19 21.19
N PRO A 298 -7.77 5.41 22.19
CA PRO A 298 -6.33 5.52 22.00
C PRO A 298 -5.75 4.31 21.27
N PHE A 299 -4.70 4.54 20.47
CA PHE A 299 -3.85 3.48 19.97
C PHE A 299 -2.85 3.13 21.08
N THR A 300 -2.82 1.86 21.46
CA THR A 300 -1.88 1.33 22.45
C THR A 300 -1.48 -0.07 22.02
N PHE A 301 -0.28 -0.50 22.40
CA PHE A 301 0.05 -1.92 22.31
C PHE A 301 -1.00 -2.72 23.06
N GLY A 302 -1.60 -3.70 22.38
CA GLY A 302 -2.65 -4.52 22.96
C GLY A 302 -2.66 -5.93 22.40
N VAL A 303 -2.98 -6.89 23.27
CA VAL A 303 -3.46 -8.20 22.87
C VAL A 303 -4.97 -8.14 22.92
N SER A 304 -5.65 -8.35 21.80
CA SER A 304 -7.12 -8.45 21.80
C SER A 304 -7.53 -9.71 22.55
N THR A 305 -8.27 -9.53 23.62
CA THR A 305 -8.86 -10.63 24.41
C THR A 305 -10.14 -11.21 23.79
N LEU A 306 -10.59 -10.67 22.67
CA LEU A 306 -11.73 -11.24 21.96
C LEU A 306 -11.24 -12.48 21.20
N PRO A 307 -11.81 -13.68 21.46
CA PRO A 307 -11.45 -14.85 20.70
C PRO A 307 -11.79 -14.63 19.24
N SER A 308 -10.77 -14.71 18.38
CA SER A 308 -10.99 -14.72 16.94
C SER A 308 -11.70 -16.00 16.57
N THR A 309 -12.96 -15.92 16.18
CA THR A 309 -13.65 -17.09 15.60
C THR A 309 -13.06 -17.31 14.20
N PRO A 310 -12.51 -18.51 13.90
CA PRO A 310 -12.03 -18.78 12.56
C PRO A 310 -13.16 -18.63 11.56
N ALA A 311 -12.91 -17.91 10.45
CA ALA A 311 -13.86 -17.80 9.36
C ALA A 311 -14.30 -19.21 8.95
N LYS A 312 -15.60 -19.48 8.92
CA LYS A 312 -16.13 -20.75 8.40
C LYS A 312 -15.64 -20.89 6.94
N ARG A 313 -14.95 -22.00 6.67
CA ARG A 313 -14.47 -22.35 5.33
C ARG A 313 -15.64 -22.57 4.36
#